data_4193f9b119c405df11a3885ca6481877
#
_entry.id   4193f9b119c405df11a3885ca6481877
#
_cell.length_a   1.000
_cell.length_b   1.000
_cell.length_c   1.000
_cell.angle_alpha   90.00
_cell.angle_beta   90.00
_cell.angle_gamma   90.00
#
_symmetry.space_group_name_H-M   'P 1'
#
loop_
_entity.id
_entity.type
_entity.pdbx_description
1 polymer ?
#
loop_
_entity_poly.entity_id
_entity_poly.type
_entity_poly.pdbx_seq_one_letter_code
_entity_poly.pdbx_strand_id
1 'polypeptide(L)'
;MNHNMKKRGLALLLACCCVFTAAPVAVKADNVSISTNQTPTGTYSSYTKAEVLKSDTVVYDTLSTSNNVHFYKYTAEKAGYFTVNLAQTSGKGKWNFSIYDADNGNQELETKPLASNYTSRIYNLRPGKSVYIKVERVKSTDITILDYQLTQDYQYSLQVKTTESAQWEQEDNDTQVAATSLQNGTWINGSSYKALDVDWYEYTIPENGYFTYD
;
A
#
# COMPACT_ATOMS: atom_id res chain seq x y z
N MET A 1 50.28 -3.60 12.54
CA MET A 1 49.31 -4.09 11.55
C MET A 1 47.96 -4.17 12.25
N ASN A 2 47.12 -3.15 12.09
CA ASN A 2 45.79 -3.10 12.71
C ASN A 2 44.79 -3.69 11.74
N HIS A 3 44.27 -4.88 12.09
CA HIS A 3 43.17 -5.51 11.38
C HIS A 3 41.86 -4.98 11.96
N ASN A 4 41.22 -4.02 11.29
CA ASN A 4 39.84 -3.65 11.54
C ASN A 4 38.93 -4.73 10.95
N MET A 5 38.60 -5.77 11.73
CA MET A 5 37.51 -6.68 11.36
C MET A 5 36.18 -6.00 11.65
N LYS A 6 35.48 -5.54 10.63
CA LYS A 6 34.05 -5.21 10.71
C LYS A 6 33.30 -6.54 10.93
N LYS A 7 32.85 -6.80 12.14
CA LYS A 7 31.96 -7.90 12.45
C LYS A 7 30.56 -7.52 11.91
N ARG A 8 30.19 -8.08 10.78
CA ARG A 8 28.80 -8.06 10.29
C ARG A 8 28.05 -9.15 11.03
N GLY A 9 27.06 -8.76 11.85
CA GLY A 9 26.19 -9.70 12.54
C GLY A 9 25.34 -10.46 11.55
N LEU A 10 25.17 -11.75 11.80
CA LEU A 10 24.33 -12.66 11.02
C LEU A 10 22.87 -12.30 11.27
N ALA A 11 22.12 -11.96 10.23
CA ALA A 11 20.68 -11.72 10.33
C ALA A 11 19.93 -13.05 10.55
N LEU A 12 19.07 -13.07 11.55
CA LEU A 12 18.25 -14.23 11.88
C LEU A 12 16.89 -14.10 11.20
N LEU A 13 16.50 -15.15 10.49
CA LEU A 13 15.19 -15.28 9.86
C LEU A 13 14.13 -15.52 10.93
N LEU A 14 13.22 -14.59 11.17
CA LEU A 14 12.08 -14.78 12.04
C LEU A 14 10.78 -14.52 11.28
N ALA A 15 10.14 -15.60 10.81
CA ALA A 15 8.76 -15.55 10.35
C ALA A 15 7.85 -15.60 11.58
N CYS A 16 7.39 -14.45 12.08
CA CYS A 16 6.49 -14.36 13.21
C CYS A 16 5.09 -13.97 12.75
N CYS A 17 4.17 -14.95 12.70
CA CYS A 17 2.73 -14.67 12.65
C CYS A 17 2.27 -14.20 14.03
N CYS A 18 2.30 -12.91 14.30
CA CYS A 18 1.77 -12.34 15.53
C CYS A 18 0.37 -11.77 15.30
N VAL A 19 -0.61 -12.38 15.94
CA VAL A 19 -1.94 -11.77 16.12
C VAL A 19 -1.81 -10.75 17.25
N PHE A 20 -1.83 -9.46 16.91
CA PHE A 20 -1.77 -8.39 17.89
C PHE A 20 -3.17 -7.92 18.30
N THR A 21 -3.44 -7.99 19.59
CA THR A 21 -4.45 -7.14 20.23
C THR A 21 -3.80 -5.79 20.55
N ALA A 22 -4.09 -4.80 19.71
CA ALA A 22 -3.55 -3.45 19.89
C ALA A 22 -4.19 -2.76 21.10
N ALA A 23 -3.37 -2.39 22.07
CA ALA A 23 -3.76 -1.36 23.05
C ALA A 23 -3.82 0.00 22.34
N PRO A 24 -4.80 0.86 22.63
CA PRO A 24 -4.90 2.15 21.96
C PRO A 24 -3.77 3.08 22.40
N VAL A 25 -2.83 3.33 21.50
CA VAL A 25 -1.91 4.46 21.63
C VAL A 25 -2.72 5.72 21.32
N ALA A 26 -2.83 6.62 22.28
CA ALA A 26 -3.45 7.92 22.07
C ALA A 26 -2.61 8.71 21.05
N VAL A 27 -3.02 8.69 19.79
CA VAL A 27 -2.47 9.55 18.75
C VAL A 27 -3.05 10.95 18.99
N LYS A 28 -2.20 11.93 19.30
CA LYS A 28 -2.57 13.34 19.26
C LYS A 28 -3.07 13.66 17.85
N ALA A 29 -4.34 14.03 17.78
CA ALA A 29 -4.95 14.53 16.56
C ALA A 29 -4.47 15.97 16.33
N ASP A 30 -3.37 16.13 15.61
CA ASP A 30 -2.99 17.39 14.99
C ASP A 30 -2.63 17.11 13.56
N ASN A 31 -3.61 17.23 12.70
CA ASN A 31 -3.56 17.76 11.33
C ASN A 31 -4.88 17.37 10.65
N VAL A 32 -5.81 18.31 10.65
CA VAL A 32 -6.91 18.29 9.68
C VAL A 32 -6.27 18.50 8.31
N SER A 33 -5.86 17.43 7.66
CA SER A 33 -5.49 17.50 6.25
C SER A 33 -6.75 17.86 5.47
N ILE A 34 -6.76 19.07 4.92
CA ILE A 34 -7.81 19.48 3.98
C ILE A 34 -7.67 18.55 2.78
N SER A 35 -8.59 17.59 2.67
CA SER A 35 -8.67 16.71 1.51
C SER A 35 -8.89 17.58 0.27
N THR A 36 -7.90 17.64 -0.61
CA THR A 36 -8.07 18.27 -1.91
C THR A 36 -8.71 17.28 -2.87
N ASN A 37 -9.60 17.77 -3.75
CA ASN A 37 -10.22 16.94 -4.77
C ASN A 37 -9.36 16.97 -6.03
N GLN A 38 -9.18 15.82 -6.64
CA GLN A 38 -8.55 15.66 -7.94
C GLN A 38 -9.59 15.13 -8.93
N THR A 39 -9.67 15.76 -10.10
CA THR A 39 -10.48 15.24 -11.21
C THR A 39 -9.54 14.66 -12.25
N PRO A 40 -9.62 13.37 -12.58
CA PRO A 40 -8.80 12.75 -13.60
C PRO A 40 -9.05 13.37 -14.97
N THR A 41 -7.99 13.53 -15.76
CA THR A 41 -8.03 14.29 -17.04
C THR A 41 -7.70 13.44 -18.25
N GLY A 42 -7.96 12.14 -18.26
CA GLY A 42 -7.60 11.35 -19.43
C GLY A 42 -8.20 9.96 -19.48
N THR A 43 -7.69 9.15 -20.42
CA THR A 43 -7.99 7.73 -20.49
C THR A 43 -6.83 6.97 -19.84
N TYR A 44 -7.03 6.46 -18.63
CA TYR A 44 -6.04 5.74 -17.81
C TYR A 44 -6.38 4.26 -17.69
N SER A 45 -6.56 3.62 -18.84
CA SER A 45 -6.98 2.22 -18.97
C SER A 45 -5.82 1.21 -18.98
N SER A 46 -4.61 1.63 -18.65
CA SER A 46 -3.42 0.76 -18.60
C SER A 46 -2.37 1.30 -17.65
N TYR A 47 -1.40 0.46 -17.25
CA TYR A 47 -0.27 0.88 -16.42
C TYR A 47 0.49 2.10 -16.98
N THR A 48 0.71 2.13 -18.30
CA THR A 48 1.47 3.22 -18.96
C THR A 48 0.70 4.54 -19.04
N LYS A 49 -0.60 4.49 -18.81
CA LYS A 49 -1.51 5.65 -18.85
C LYS A 49 -2.13 5.92 -17.47
N ALA A 50 -1.60 5.30 -16.42
CA ALA A 50 -2.14 5.45 -15.07
C ALA A 50 -2.15 6.92 -14.64
N GLU A 51 -3.26 7.35 -14.06
CA GLU A 51 -3.39 8.67 -13.44
C GLU A 51 -2.56 8.73 -12.17
N VAL A 52 -1.80 9.81 -11.98
CA VAL A 52 -0.93 9.97 -10.82
C VAL A 52 -1.75 10.49 -9.63
N LEU A 53 -1.72 9.74 -8.54
CA LEU A 53 -2.37 10.13 -7.29
C LEU A 53 -1.40 10.89 -6.39
N LYS A 54 -1.94 11.88 -5.70
CA LYS A 54 -1.26 12.57 -4.61
C LYS A 54 -1.72 12.02 -3.27
N SER A 55 -0.83 12.03 -2.28
CA SER A 55 -1.14 11.68 -0.90
C SER A 55 -2.35 12.47 -0.39
N ASP A 56 -3.26 11.81 0.30
CA ASP A 56 -4.41 12.38 1.00
C ASP A 56 -5.42 13.18 0.13
N THR A 57 -5.26 13.06 -1.21
CA THR A 57 -6.17 13.67 -2.17
C THR A 57 -7.28 12.69 -2.57
N VAL A 58 -8.53 13.16 -2.62
CA VAL A 58 -9.66 12.35 -3.05
C VAL A 58 -9.86 12.53 -4.55
N VAL A 59 -9.91 11.41 -5.27
CA VAL A 59 -10.30 11.34 -6.69
C VAL A 59 -11.74 10.89 -6.77
N TYR A 60 -12.57 11.61 -7.53
CA TYR A 60 -13.93 11.20 -7.91
C TYR A 60 -13.95 10.78 -9.37
N ASP A 61 -14.50 9.61 -9.64
CA ASP A 61 -14.48 9.06 -10.97
C ASP A 61 -15.68 8.15 -11.26
N THR A 62 -15.82 7.75 -12.54
CA THR A 62 -16.99 7.00 -13.04
C THR A 62 -16.55 5.86 -13.94
N LEU A 63 -16.85 4.62 -13.55
CA LEU A 63 -16.77 3.46 -14.42
C LEU A 63 -18.01 3.35 -15.28
N SER A 64 -17.84 3.33 -16.59
CA SER A 64 -18.91 3.18 -17.59
C SER A 64 -18.73 1.88 -18.38
N THR A 65 -19.63 1.62 -19.32
CA THR A 65 -19.51 0.48 -20.25
C THR A 65 -18.36 0.64 -21.23
N SER A 66 -18.04 1.85 -21.63
CA SER A 66 -16.96 2.19 -22.55
C SER A 66 -15.63 2.46 -21.85
N ASN A 67 -15.68 2.86 -20.58
CA ASN A 67 -14.52 3.13 -19.73
C ASN A 67 -14.67 2.30 -18.45
N ASN A 68 -14.34 1.02 -18.55
CA ASN A 68 -14.67 -0.01 -17.56
C ASN A 68 -13.47 -0.41 -16.69
N VAL A 69 -12.32 0.21 -16.89
CA VAL A 69 -11.09 -0.03 -16.10
C VAL A 69 -10.30 1.26 -15.98
N HIS A 70 -9.88 1.56 -14.74
CA HIS A 70 -9.06 2.70 -14.39
C HIS A 70 -7.80 2.25 -13.68
N PHE A 71 -6.65 2.80 -14.10
CA PHE A 71 -5.37 2.60 -13.47
C PHE A 71 -4.88 3.91 -12.85
N TYR A 72 -4.44 3.82 -11.63
CA TYR A 72 -3.83 4.91 -10.89
C TYR A 72 -2.43 4.50 -10.49
N LYS A 73 -1.53 5.47 -10.37
CA LYS A 73 -0.18 5.28 -9.84
C LYS A 73 0.01 6.15 -8.61
N TYR A 74 0.42 5.54 -7.52
CA TYR A 74 0.86 6.25 -6.33
C TYR A 74 2.34 5.98 -6.08
N THR A 75 3.10 7.03 -5.78
CA THR A 75 4.51 6.95 -5.40
C THR A 75 4.64 7.45 -3.96
N ALA A 76 5.25 6.64 -3.09
CA ALA A 76 5.48 7.03 -1.71
C ALA A 76 6.47 8.20 -1.65
N GLU A 77 6.08 9.31 -1.03
CA GLU A 77 6.90 10.51 -0.89
C GLU A 77 7.75 10.48 0.37
N LYS A 78 7.25 9.82 1.42
CA LYS A 78 7.85 9.78 2.75
C LYS A 78 7.79 8.38 3.33
N ALA A 79 8.68 8.11 4.30
CA ALA A 79 8.64 6.89 5.09
C ALA A 79 7.37 6.85 5.96
N GLY A 80 6.84 5.66 6.16
CA GLY A 80 5.61 5.41 6.90
C GLY A 80 4.74 4.39 6.19
N TYR A 81 3.43 4.57 6.26
CA TYR A 81 2.49 3.64 5.64
C TYR A 81 1.33 4.36 4.97
N PHE A 82 0.65 3.65 4.10
CA PHE A 82 -0.59 4.11 3.48
C PHE A 82 -1.65 3.01 3.41
N THR A 83 -2.89 3.46 3.24
CA THR A 83 -4.05 2.63 2.88
C THR A 83 -4.72 3.24 1.65
N VAL A 84 -5.42 2.41 0.88
CA VAL A 84 -6.24 2.88 -0.23
C VAL A 84 -7.70 2.74 0.16
N ASN A 85 -8.42 3.85 0.17
CA ASN A 85 -9.85 3.91 0.46
C ASN A 85 -10.61 4.02 -0.85
N LEU A 86 -11.55 3.12 -1.07
CA LEU A 86 -12.47 3.13 -2.20
C LEU A 86 -13.91 3.19 -1.66
N ALA A 87 -14.66 4.19 -2.05
CA ALA A 87 -16.07 4.34 -1.66
C ALA A 87 -16.96 4.50 -2.90
N GLN A 88 -18.05 3.74 -2.95
CA GLN A 88 -19.09 3.92 -3.95
C GLN A 88 -19.91 5.16 -3.61
N THR A 89 -20.01 6.09 -4.56
CA THR A 89 -20.74 7.35 -4.37
C THR A 89 -22.11 7.33 -5.07
N SER A 90 -22.24 6.60 -6.18
CA SER A 90 -23.55 6.35 -6.81
C SER A 90 -23.54 5.10 -7.69
N GLY A 91 -24.73 4.68 -8.13
CA GLY A 91 -24.92 3.47 -8.93
C GLY A 91 -24.93 2.20 -8.04
N LYS A 92 -25.12 1.05 -8.69
CA LYS A 92 -25.04 -0.29 -8.04
C LYS A 92 -24.25 -1.20 -8.96
N GLY A 93 -23.32 -1.96 -8.40
CA GLY A 93 -22.58 -2.92 -9.21
C GLY A 93 -21.48 -3.62 -8.43
N LYS A 94 -20.81 -4.52 -9.14
CA LYS A 94 -19.63 -5.21 -8.66
C LYS A 94 -18.41 -4.70 -9.39
N TRP A 95 -17.35 -4.49 -8.67
CA TRP A 95 -16.05 -4.10 -9.18
C TRP A 95 -14.94 -4.94 -8.59
N ASN A 96 -13.81 -4.97 -9.26
CA ASN A 96 -12.56 -5.47 -8.71
C ASN A 96 -11.68 -4.28 -8.34
N PHE A 97 -11.11 -4.38 -7.18
CA PHE A 97 -10.03 -3.52 -6.71
C PHE A 97 -8.77 -4.34 -6.67
N SER A 98 -7.66 -3.82 -7.20
CA SER A 98 -6.37 -4.50 -7.14
C SER A 98 -5.24 -3.50 -6.92
N ILE A 99 -4.21 -3.94 -6.19
CA ILE A 99 -2.96 -3.21 -6.00
C ILE A 99 -1.82 -4.06 -6.55
N TYR A 100 -0.90 -3.43 -7.27
CA TYR A 100 0.28 -4.06 -7.88
C TYR A 100 1.54 -3.29 -7.50
N ASP A 101 2.63 -4.01 -7.26
CA ASP A 101 3.96 -3.42 -7.11
C ASP A 101 4.45 -2.93 -8.48
N ALA A 102 4.59 -1.61 -8.63
CA ALA A 102 4.97 -1.00 -9.91
C ALA A 102 6.46 -1.16 -10.22
N ASP A 103 7.28 -1.37 -9.21
CA ASP A 103 8.74 -1.45 -9.33
C ASP A 103 9.23 -2.90 -9.45
N ASN A 104 8.33 -3.89 -9.23
CA ASN A 104 8.64 -5.31 -9.28
C ASN A 104 7.75 -6.05 -10.31
N GLY A 105 7.83 -5.63 -11.58
CA GLY A 105 7.15 -6.30 -12.68
C GLY A 105 5.62 -6.29 -12.61
N ASN A 106 5.02 -5.37 -11.89
CA ASN A 106 3.59 -5.29 -11.59
C ASN A 106 3.06 -6.55 -10.87
N GLN A 107 3.84 -7.07 -9.92
CA GLN A 107 3.40 -8.17 -9.06
C GLN A 107 2.11 -7.78 -8.32
N GLU A 108 1.11 -8.66 -8.34
CA GLU A 108 -0.12 -8.44 -7.60
C GLU A 108 0.12 -8.53 -6.09
N LEU A 109 -0.26 -7.49 -5.37
CA LEU A 109 -0.18 -7.40 -3.92
C LEU A 109 -1.52 -7.70 -3.27
N GLU A 110 -2.61 -7.24 -3.89
CA GLU A 110 -3.97 -7.41 -3.38
C GLU A 110 -4.97 -7.40 -4.53
N THR A 111 -5.95 -8.31 -4.47
CA THR A 111 -7.13 -8.28 -5.34
C THR A 111 -8.37 -8.62 -4.53
N LYS A 112 -9.41 -7.80 -4.65
CA LYS A 112 -10.69 -7.96 -3.96
C LYS A 112 -11.87 -7.71 -4.90
N PRO A 113 -12.80 -8.66 -5.04
CA PRO A 113 -14.12 -8.38 -5.60
C PRO A 113 -14.93 -7.59 -4.58
N LEU A 114 -15.50 -6.46 -5.00
CA LEU A 114 -16.20 -5.53 -4.13
C LEU A 114 -17.64 -5.30 -4.61
N ALA A 115 -18.53 -5.04 -3.65
CA ALA A 115 -19.88 -4.54 -3.88
C ALA A 115 -20.21 -3.37 -2.94
N SER A 116 -19.23 -2.87 -2.20
CA SER A 116 -19.38 -1.81 -1.19
C SER A 116 -18.04 -1.09 -0.99
N ASN A 117 -18.03 -0.14 -0.08
CA ASN A 117 -16.82 0.58 0.31
C ASN A 117 -15.74 -0.38 0.84
N TYR A 118 -14.50 -0.03 0.57
CA TYR A 118 -13.34 -0.83 0.93
C TYR A 118 -12.17 0.04 1.38
N THR A 119 -11.44 -0.45 2.37
CA THR A 119 -10.13 0.05 2.74
C THR A 119 -9.14 -1.10 2.59
N SER A 120 -8.06 -0.88 1.86
CA SER A 120 -6.99 -1.86 1.69
C SER A 120 -6.31 -2.19 3.03
N ARG A 121 -5.55 -3.26 3.05
CA ARG A 121 -4.56 -3.44 4.12
C ARG A 121 -3.54 -2.30 4.12
N ILE A 122 -2.74 -2.24 5.16
CA ILE A 122 -1.64 -1.27 5.28
C ILE A 122 -0.50 -1.69 4.35
N TYR A 123 0.10 -0.71 3.69
CA TYR A 123 1.30 -0.84 2.88
C TYR A 123 2.34 0.19 3.33
N ASN A 124 3.59 -0.23 3.41
CA ASN A 124 4.73 0.58 3.83
C ASN A 124 5.79 0.54 2.74
N LEU A 125 5.83 1.56 1.93
CA LEU A 125 6.80 1.69 0.84
C LEU A 125 7.96 2.60 1.23
N ARG A 126 9.14 2.25 0.76
CA ARG A 126 10.29 3.15 0.77
C ARG A 126 9.99 4.38 -0.11
N PRO A 127 10.39 5.60 0.32
CA PRO A 127 10.22 6.79 -0.52
C PRO A 127 10.79 6.59 -1.92
N GLY A 128 10.02 7.01 -2.93
CA GLY A 128 10.31 6.82 -4.34
C GLY A 128 9.76 5.53 -4.96
N LYS A 129 9.34 4.55 -4.16
CA LYS A 129 8.68 3.34 -4.64
C LYS A 129 7.22 3.58 -4.95
N SER A 130 6.68 2.80 -5.87
CA SER A 130 5.34 3.03 -6.42
C SER A 130 4.47 1.79 -6.41
N VAL A 131 3.17 2.01 -6.34
CA VAL A 131 2.15 0.99 -6.64
C VAL A 131 1.22 1.45 -7.75
N TYR A 132 0.67 0.48 -8.50
CA TYR A 132 -0.51 0.71 -9.31
C TYR A 132 -1.76 0.25 -8.56
N ILE A 133 -2.81 1.05 -8.69
CA ILE A 133 -4.13 0.75 -8.17
C ILE A 133 -5.05 0.60 -9.37
N LYS A 134 -5.74 -0.54 -9.48
CA LYS A 134 -6.70 -0.81 -10.53
C LYS A 134 -8.10 -0.88 -9.95
N VAL A 135 -9.03 -0.15 -10.56
CA VAL A 135 -10.46 -0.25 -10.30
C VAL A 135 -11.12 -0.69 -11.59
N GLU A 136 -11.79 -1.83 -11.58
CA GLU A 136 -12.35 -2.45 -12.77
C GLU A 136 -13.78 -2.89 -12.53
N ARG A 137 -14.62 -2.64 -13.50
CA ARG A 137 -15.99 -3.13 -13.51
C ARG A 137 -16.02 -4.64 -13.77
N VAL A 138 -16.65 -5.41 -12.89
CA VAL A 138 -16.85 -6.85 -13.11
C VAL A 138 -17.98 -7.05 -14.11
N LYS A 139 -17.71 -7.82 -15.15
CA LYS A 139 -18.77 -8.32 -16.05
C LYS A 139 -19.52 -9.43 -15.33
N SER A 140 -20.83 -9.28 -15.13
CA SER A 140 -21.65 -10.37 -14.63
C SER A 140 -21.86 -11.40 -15.74
N THR A 141 -21.76 -12.67 -15.39
CA THR A 141 -22.16 -13.81 -16.26
C THR A 141 -23.64 -14.16 -16.11
N ASP A 142 -24.32 -13.56 -15.13
CA ASP A 142 -25.74 -13.75 -14.90
C ASP A 142 -26.55 -12.80 -15.81
N ILE A 143 -27.32 -13.37 -16.73
CA ILE A 143 -28.08 -12.64 -17.74
C ILE A 143 -29.12 -11.70 -17.10
N THR A 144 -29.70 -12.05 -15.97
CA THR A 144 -30.70 -11.23 -15.29
C THR A 144 -30.13 -10.00 -14.61
N ILE A 145 -28.84 -10.06 -14.24
CA ILE A 145 -28.10 -8.94 -13.64
C ILE A 145 -27.36 -8.16 -14.73
N LEU A 146 -27.10 -8.79 -15.87
CA LEU A 146 -26.29 -8.24 -16.96
C LEU A 146 -26.90 -6.96 -17.55
N ASP A 147 -28.20 -6.96 -17.81
CA ASP A 147 -28.87 -5.81 -18.41
C ASP A 147 -28.86 -4.58 -17.49
N TYR A 148 -29.04 -4.78 -16.20
CA TYR A 148 -29.00 -3.70 -15.22
C TYR A 148 -27.57 -3.17 -14.98
N GLN A 149 -26.58 -4.06 -14.95
CA GLN A 149 -25.18 -3.68 -14.72
C GLN A 149 -24.50 -3.10 -15.95
N LEU A 150 -24.95 -3.45 -17.15
CA LEU A 150 -24.39 -2.93 -18.41
C LEU A 150 -24.85 -1.51 -18.73
N THR A 151 -25.95 -1.06 -18.14
CA THR A 151 -26.58 0.23 -18.48
C THR A 151 -26.29 1.35 -17.50
N GLN A 152 -25.72 1.05 -16.32
CA GLN A 152 -25.47 2.07 -15.29
C GLN A 152 -23.99 2.36 -15.11
N ASP A 153 -23.68 3.63 -15.00
CA ASP A 153 -22.37 4.10 -14.57
C ASP A 153 -22.23 3.95 -13.06
N TYR A 154 -21.01 3.60 -12.61
CA TYR A 154 -20.66 3.52 -11.19
C TYR A 154 -19.75 4.66 -10.85
N GLN A 155 -20.22 5.53 -9.94
CA GLN A 155 -19.37 6.58 -9.39
C GLN A 155 -18.70 6.11 -8.11
N TYR A 156 -17.46 6.47 -7.96
CA TYR A 156 -16.67 6.17 -6.76
C TYR A 156 -15.75 7.32 -6.39
N SER A 157 -15.30 7.29 -5.16
CA SER A 157 -14.16 8.07 -4.70
C SER A 157 -13.01 7.14 -4.33
N LEU A 158 -11.80 7.57 -4.65
CA LEU A 158 -10.55 6.86 -4.35
C LEU A 158 -9.62 7.81 -3.62
N GLN A 159 -8.98 7.34 -2.56
CA GLN A 159 -7.98 8.10 -1.81
C GLN A 159 -6.85 7.19 -1.36
N VAL A 160 -5.60 7.61 -1.57
CA VAL A 160 -4.45 7.08 -0.86
C VAL A 160 -4.26 7.89 0.40
N LYS A 161 -4.57 7.31 1.55
CA LYS A 161 -4.39 7.95 2.86
C LYS A 161 -3.05 7.54 3.44
N THR A 162 -2.23 8.53 3.78
CA THR A 162 -0.84 8.33 4.23
C THR A 162 -0.67 8.66 5.70
N THR A 163 0.31 8.01 6.33
CA THR A 163 0.78 8.35 7.67
C THR A 163 2.29 8.31 7.66
N GLU A 164 2.93 9.47 7.88
CA GLU A 164 4.38 9.57 8.02
C GLU A 164 4.81 8.98 9.37
N SER A 165 5.78 8.07 9.33
CA SER A 165 6.34 7.46 10.53
C SER A 165 7.70 6.85 10.23
N ALA A 166 8.69 7.14 11.08
CA ALA A 166 10.00 6.49 11.05
C ALA A 166 9.99 5.10 11.73
N GLN A 167 8.87 4.71 12.35
CA GLN A 167 8.72 3.45 13.08
C GLN A 167 8.02 2.36 12.26
N TRP A 168 8.14 2.44 10.93
CA TRP A 168 7.69 1.40 10.01
C TRP A 168 8.86 0.92 9.16
N GLU A 169 8.94 -0.38 8.95
CA GLU A 169 9.84 -0.94 7.96
C GLU A 169 9.58 -0.32 6.59
N GLN A 170 10.54 -0.41 5.72
CA GLN A 170 10.46 0.21 4.40
C GLN A 170 10.62 -0.85 3.33
N GLU A 171 9.53 -1.18 2.71
CA GLU A 171 9.50 -2.08 1.58
C GLU A 171 10.14 -1.44 0.34
N ASP A 172 10.90 -2.16 -0.39
CA ASP A 172 11.08 -3.60 -0.50
C ASP A 172 12.38 -4.00 0.29
N ASN A 173 12.25 -4.79 1.37
CA ASN A 173 13.36 -5.19 2.27
C ASN A 173 13.64 -6.72 2.25
N ASP A 174 13.30 -7.39 1.15
CA ASP A 174 13.47 -8.83 0.94
C ASP A 174 14.92 -9.34 0.92
N THR A 175 15.91 -8.46 0.97
CA THR A 175 17.32 -8.82 0.86
C THR A 175 18.18 -8.11 1.89
N GLN A 176 19.35 -8.68 2.21
CA GLN A 176 20.31 -8.05 3.13
C GLN A 176 20.73 -6.64 2.70
N VAL A 177 20.80 -6.38 1.38
CA VAL A 177 21.20 -5.07 0.87
C VAL A 177 20.10 -4.03 1.05
N ALA A 178 18.84 -4.49 1.06
CA ALA A 178 17.67 -3.66 1.23
C ALA A 178 17.12 -3.67 2.68
N ALA A 179 17.85 -4.27 3.62
CA ALA A 179 17.44 -4.40 5.00
C ALA A 179 17.00 -3.07 5.64
N THR A 180 15.95 -3.11 6.42
CA THR A 180 15.51 -1.97 7.23
C THR A 180 16.45 -1.79 8.42
N SER A 181 17.03 -0.60 8.58
CA SER A 181 17.93 -0.29 9.71
C SER A 181 17.17 -0.14 11.01
N LEU A 182 17.59 -0.88 12.03
CA LEU A 182 17.03 -0.78 13.37
C LEU A 182 17.80 0.24 14.20
N GLN A 183 17.07 0.99 15.02
CA GLN A 183 17.63 1.91 16.02
C GLN A 183 17.51 1.30 17.40
N ASN A 184 18.55 1.47 18.23
CA ASN A 184 18.57 0.95 19.61
C ASN A 184 17.38 1.50 20.41
N GLY A 185 16.66 0.60 21.10
CA GLY A 185 15.54 0.94 21.96
C GLY A 185 14.30 1.49 21.22
N THR A 186 14.19 1.29 19.91
CA THR A 186 13.06 1.76 19.11
C THR A 186 12.31 0.57 18.50
N TRP A 187 11.00 0.56 18.66
CA TRP A 187 10.12 -0.40 17.99
C TRP A 187 9.98 -0.08 16.50
N ILE A 188 9.99 -1.12 15.67
CA ILE A 188 9.64 -1.06 14.27
C ILE A 188 8.37 -1.86 14.06
N ASN A 189 7.40 -1.29 13.33
CA ASN A 189 6.21 -1.99 12.86
C ASN A 189 6.49 -2.54 11.47
N GLY A 190 5.98 -3.73 11.21
CA GLY A 190 6.05 -4.37 9.91
C GLY A 190 4.67 -4.69 9.35
N SER A 191 4.60 -4.98 8.07
CA SER A 191 3.41 -5.52 7.41
C SER A 191 3.80 -6.61 6.42
N SER A 192 2.96 -7.61 6.24
CA SER A 192 3.16 -8.55 5.14
C SER A 192 2.83 -7.85 3.83
N TYR A 193 3.85 -7.36 3.12
CA TYR A 193 3.69 -6.59 1.89
C TYR A 193 3.12 -7.44 0.75
N LYS A 194 3.57 -8.69 0.62
CA LYS A 194 3.17 -9.62 -0.42
C LYS A 194 3.05 -11.06 0.10
N ALA A 195 2.60 -11.98 -0.72
CA ALA A 195 2.65 -13.40 -0.40
C ALA A 195 4.11 -13.88 -0.31
N LEU A 196 4.43 -14.65 0.74
CA LEU A 196 5.78 -15.13 1.02
C LEU A 196 6.80 -14.00 1.23
N ASP A 197 6.35 -12.94 1.86
CA ASP A 197 7.17 -11.80 2.25
C ASP A 197 8.29 -12.21 3.20
N VAL A 198 9.47 -11.60 3.03
CA VAL A 198 10.66 -11.89 3.82
C VAL A 198 11.33 -10.58 4.21
N ASP A 199 11.25 -10.24 5.50
CA ASP A 199 11.77 -8.98 6.01
C ASP A 199 13.19 -9.13 6.52
N TRP A 200 14.10 -8.31 6.02
CA TRP A 200 15.44 -8.18 6.49
C TRP A 200 15.64 -6.91 7.32
N TYR A 201 16.24 -7.08 8.50
CA TYR A 201 16.59 -5.98 9.38
C TYR A 201 18.08 -5.95 9.63
N GLU A 202 18.67 -4.75 9.70
CA GLU A 202 20.08 -4.54 10.03
C GLU A 202 20.19 -3.72 11.31
N TYR A 203 20.97 -4.22 12.24
CA TYR A 203 21.37 -3.49 13.45
C TYR A 203 22.88 -3.36 13.54
N THR A 204 23.38 -2.15 13.68
CA THR A 204 24.80 -1.88 13.89
C THR A 204 25.07 -1.80 15.39
N ILE A 205 25.89 -2.73 15.90
CA ILE A 205 26.31 -2.74 17.30
C ILE A 205 27.30 -1.59 17.51
N PRO A 206 26.97 -0.56 18.31
CA PRO A 206 27.80 0.63 18.44
C PRO A 206 29.08 0.40 19.25
N GLU A 207 29.06 -0.55 20.19
CA GLU A 207 30.18 -0.87 21.10
C GLU A 207 30.18 -2.34 21.45
N ASN A 208 31.22 -2.78 22.19
CA ASN A 208 31.29 -4.16 22.68
C ASN A 208 30.20 -4.42 23.71
N GLY A 209 29.46 -5.49 23.55
CA GLY A 209 28.36 -5.85 24.43
C GLY A 209 27.50 -6.97 23.89
N TYR A 210 26.33 -7.09 24.43
CA TYR A 210 25.26 -7.98 23.92
C TYR A 210 24.04 -7.15 23.57
N PHE A 211 23.20 -7.70 22.70
CA PHE A 211 21.88 -7.13 22.38
C PHE A 211 20.82 -8.21 22.54
N THR A 212 19.62 -7.79 22.86
CA THR A 212 18.40 -8.60 22.85
C THR A 212 17.41 -7.99 21.89
N TYR A 213 16.55 -8.83 21.34
CA TYR A 213 15.38 -8.40 20.55
C TYR A 213 14.15 -9.08 21.15
N ASP A 214 13.03 -8.37 21.16
CA ASP A 214 11.74 -8.82 21.69
C ASP A 214 10.69 -8.90 20.56
#